data_41ac6e6223a24d65efe16be7d42d9105
#
_entry.id   41ac6e6223a24d65efe16be7d42d9105
#
_cell.length_a   1.000
_cell.length_b   1.000
_cell.length_c   1.000
_cell.angle_alpha   90.00
_cell.angle_beta   90.00
_cell.angle_gamma   90.00
#
_symmetry.space_group_name_H-M   'P 1'
#
loop_
_entity.id
_entity.type
_entity.pdbx_description
1 polymer ?
#
loop_
_entity_poly.entity_id
_entity_poly.type
_entity_poly.pdbx_seq_one_letter_code
_entity_poly.pdbx_strand_id
1 'polypeptide(L)'
;MPAYKRAEARIGVVHFGPGAFHRAHQAFYFDRMLARDQGFAVSAVSLRSDDVRAALEPQDGLYSLTEREAEPSIRIIGAIRELLTAPRSPDAVLARLADPATRIVSATVTEKGYCLTPAGDLDLDLAAVRHDLARSLPPQTLVGWLVEGLRLRRAAGHAPPTVISCDNLSGNGERFRRSAIQFADASGQGDLARWIEASVAFPDTMVDSITPATDDALRSEVAERLGLEDAWPIQRERFVQWVVADELGDDAEAFAAAGVTVAGDVAAFERAKLRLLNGAHSTLAYVGLGLGFESVFEAMSDPALSGFVERTMRQDMAATLAPTAGLDPNVYIGQILARFRNPAIVHKLSQIAWDGSQKLPIRLLATIADALAAGRSVDRLVVGVAAWMQFVRRQALAGATIVDPLGAELVEIGRRCDGDAAHDVAAFLAIRAIFGLQIAEQPRFRSALETAYRRLGSGDPGAALSL
;
A
#
# COMPACT_ATOMS: atom_id res chain seq x y z
N MET A 1 -8.68 16.29 22.21
CA MET A 1 -10.02 16.43 21.57
C MET A 1 -9.83 17.05 20.22
N PRO A 2 -10.67 16.72 19.19
CA PRO A 2 -10.63 17.37 17.89
C PRO A 2 -10.70 18.90 17.98
N ALA A 3 -10.02 19.61 17.08
CA ALA A 3 -9.94 21.08 17.09
C ALA A 3 -11.18 21.78 16.51
N TYR A 4 -12.20 21.01 16.12
CA TYR A 4 -13.45 21.51 15.53
C TYR A 4 -14.68 21.09 16.34
N LYS A 5 -15.81 21.75 16.09
CA LYS A 5 -17.09 21.43 16.74
C LYS A 5 -17.69 20.17 16.10
N ARG A 6 -17.38 19.03 16.65
CA ARG A 6 -17.77 17.71 16.12
C ARG A 6 -19.29 17.55 15.95
N ALA A 7 -20.10 18.20 16.80
CA ALA A 7 -21.56 18.16 16.69
C ALA A 7 -22.10 18.85 15.43
N GLU A 8 -21.34 19.76 14.84
CA GLU A 8 -21.69 20.47 13.60
C GLU A 8 -21.18 19.75 12.34
N ALA A 9 -20.33 18.72 12.51
CA ALA A 9 -19.75 17.97 11.41
C ALA A 9 -20.81 17.14 10.67
N ARG A 10 -20.88 17.35 9.35
CA ARG A 10 -21.84 16.68 8.45
C ARG A 10 -21.14 15.58 7.66
N ILE A 11 -21.82 14.47 7.48
CA ILE A 11 -21.32 13.34 6.70
C ILE A 11 -21.26 13.76 5.23
N GLY A 12 -20.06 13.76 4.66
CA GLY A 12 -19.80 13.97 3.23
C GLY A 12 -18.89 12.90 2.65
N VAL A 13 -18.44 11.97 3.49
CA VAL A 13 -17.58 10.84 3.08
C VAL A 13 -18.24 9.53 3.49
N VAL A 14 -18.35 8.60 2.54
CA VAL A 14 -18.66 7.18 2.81
C VAL A 14 -17.38 6.39 2.60
N HIS A 15 -16.89 5.72 3.64
CA HIS A 15 -15.67 4.92 3.55
C HIS A 15 -15.92 3.43 3.79
N PHE A 16 -15.57 2.59 2.84
CA PHE A 16 -15.64 1.14 2.96
C PHE A 16 -14.32 0.56 3.47
N GLY A 17 -14.39 -0.25 4.51
CA GLY A 17 -13.22 -0.89 5.11
C GLY A 17 -12.50 -0.06 6.16
N PRO A 18 -13.17 0.37 7.27
CA PRO A 18 -12.58 1.24 8.31
C PRO A 18 -11.58 0.50 9.22
N GLY A 19 -10.65 -0.24 8.61
CA GLY A 19 -9.59 -0.95 9.29
C GLY A 19 -8.53 -0.06 9.90
N ALA A 20 -7.44 -0.67 10.38
CA ALA A 20 -6.34 0.06 11.01
C ALA A 20 -5.73 1.12 10.08
N PHE A 21 -5.51 0.76 8.81
CA PHE A 21 -4.91 1.66 7.84
C PHE A 21 -5.78 2.90 7.58
N HIS A 22 -7.07 2.73 7.30
CA HIS A 22 -7.98 3.87 7.14
C HIS A 22 -7.94 4.80 8.34
N ARG A 23 -8.06 4.24 9.55
CA ARG A 23 -8.12 5.01 10.79
C ARG A 23 -6.80 5.75 11.10
N ALA A 24 -5.66 5.19 10.66
CA ALA A 24 -4.35 5.82 10.80
C ALA A 24 -4.05 6.84 9.69
N HIS A 25 -4.69 6.73 8.53
CA HIS A 25 -4.35 7.44 7.30
C HIS A 25 -5.47 8.37 6.83
N GLN A 26 -6.45 7.88 6.07
CA GLN A 26 -7.48 8.76 5.47
C GLN A 26 -8.30 9.50 6.52
N ALA A 27 -8.71 8.83 7.61
CA ALA A 27 -9.46 9.46 8.68
C ALA A 27 -8.69 10.57 9.37
N PHE A 28 -7.35 10.48 9.45
CA PHE A 28 -6.48 11.57 9.92
C PHE A 28 -6.55 12.80 8.99
N TYR A 29 -6.55 12.62 7.68
CA TYR A 29 -6.68 13.72 6.74
C TYR A 29 -8.09 14.33 6.79
N PHE A 30 -9.14 13.52 6.84
CA PHE A 30 -10.51 14.01 7.00
C PHE A 30 -10.69 14.76 8.33
N ASP A 31 -10.06 14.32 9.42
CA ASP A 31 -10.05 15.03 10.69
C ASP A 31 -9.43 16.45 10.57
N ARG A 32 -8.39 16.58 9.75
CA ARG A 32 -7.77 17.89 9.45
C ARG A 32 -8.65 18.76 8.55
N MET A 33 -9.34 18.16 7.58
CA MET A 33 -10.28 18.88 6.70
C MET A 33 -11.44 19.45 7.49
N LEU A 34 -11.97 18.71 8.48
CA LEU A 34 -13.07 19.13 9.35
C LEU A 34 -12.78 20.40 10.17
N ALA A 35 -11.53 20.73 10.38
CA ALA A 35 -11.15 22.01 11.01
C ALA A 35 -11.44 23.23 10.13
N ARG A 36 -11.68 23.03 8.81
CA ARG A 36 -11.93 24.10 7.84
C ARG A 36 -13.30 23.97 7.16
N ASP A 37 -13.70 22.75 6.82
CA ASP A 37 -14.99 22.42 6.19
C ASP A 37 -15.64 21.25 6.93
N GLN A 38 -16.75 21.52 7.55
CA GLN A 38 -17.49 20.53 8.35
C GLN A 38 -18.21 19.45 7.51
N GLY A 39 -18.12 19.50 6.20
CA GLY A 39 -18.70 18.54 5.25
C GLY A 39 -17.80 17.31 4.97
N PHE A 40 -16.76 17.03 5.76
CA PHE A 40 -15.86 15.87 5.58
C PHE A 40 -15.98 14.81 6.69
N ALA A 41 -17.06 14.80 7.47
CA ALA A 41 -17.28 13.71 8.40
C ALA A 41 -17.54 12.39 7.67
N VAL A 42 -17.12 11.30 8.28
CA VAL A 42 -17.07 9.96 7.69
C VAL A 42 -18.21 9.10 8.23
N SER A 43 -19.00 8.52 7.30
CA SER A 43 -19.77 7.31 7.54
C SER A 43 -18.88 6.11 7.19
N ALA A 44 -18.44 5.37 8.20
CA ALA A 44 -17.53 4.25 8.08
C ALA A 44 -18.30 2.94 7.94
N VAL A 45 -18.12 2.24 6.81
CA VAL A 45 -18.89 1.05 6.45
C VAL A 45 -18.01 -0.19 6.46
N SER A 46 -18.27 -1.11 7.38
CA SER A 46 -17.67 -2.44 7.39
C SER A 46 -18.46 -3.37 6.46
N LEU A 47 -17.79 -4.02 5.50
CA LEU A 47 -18.45 -4.92 4.54
C LEU A 47 -18.88 -6.27 5.15
N ARG A 48 -18.22 -6.73 6.22
CA ARG A 48 -18.44 -8.09 6.77
C ARG A 48 -18.56 -8.11 8.28
N SER A 49 -17.57 -7.60 9.00
CA SER A 49 -17.45 -7.69 10.46
C SER A 49 -18.07 -6.48 11.15
N ASP A 50 -18.64 -6.70 12.33
CA ASP A 50 -19.20 -5.66 13.20
C ASP A 50 -18.16 -5.11 14.22
N ASP A 51 -16.94 -5.64 14.21
CA ASP A 51 -15.94 -5.39 15.25
C ASP A 51 -15.61 -3.89 15.41
N VAL A 52 -15.43 -3.18 14.29
CA VAL A 52 -15.10 -1.74 14.34
C VAL A 52 -16.27 -0.95 14.91
N ARG A 53 -17.50 -1.27 14.51
CA ARG A 53 -18.70 -0.63 15.06
C ARG A 53 -18.85 -0.93 16.56
N ALA A 54 -18.72 -2.19 16.95
CA ALA A 54 -18.85 -2.60 18.34
C ALA A 54 -17.82 -1.92 19.26
N ALA A 55 -16.59 -1.70 18.76
CA ALA A 55 -15.54 -1.03 19.51
C ALA A 55 -15.73 0.50 19.57
N LEU A 56 -16.08 1.14 18.47
CA LEU A 56 -16.04 2.60 18.37
C LEU A 56 -17.38 3.29 18.62
N GLU A 57 -18.54 2.61 18.42
CA GLU A 57 -19.83 3.21 18.65
C GLU A 57 -20.05 3.63 20.12
N PRO A 58 -19.63 2.83 21.17
CA PRO A 58 -19.75 3.22 22.56
C PRO A 58 -18.93 4.48 22.92
N GLN A 59 -17.89 4.79 22.14
CA GLN A 59 -17.05 5.99 22.31
C GLN A 59 -17.34 7.05 21.23
N ASP A 60 -18.55 7.05 20.67
CA ASP A 60 -19.06 8.03 19.68
C ASP A 60 -18.15 8.15 18.44
N GLY A 61 -17.52 7.04 17.99
CA GLY A 61 -16.61 7.01 16.86
C GLY A 61 -15.25 7.69 17.08
N LEU A 62 -14.97 8.16 18.30
CA LEU A 62 -13.66 8.70 18.68
C LEU A 62 -12.68 7.56 18.89
N TYR A 63 -11.40 7.81 18.61
CA TYR A 63 -10.30 6.90 18.96
C TYR A 63 -8.97 7.67 19.01
N SER A 64 -7.99 7.08 19.66
CA SER A 64 -6.65 7.64 19.74
C SER A 64 -5.77 7.13 18.60
N LEU A 65 -4.97 8.03 18.04
CA LEU A 65 -3.90 7.76 17.10
C LEU A 65 -2.56 8.11 17.75
N THR A 66 -1.72 7.10 17.97
CA THR A 66 -0.35 7.27 18.45
C THR A 66 0.63 7.33 17.29
N GLU A 67 1.35 8.44 17.16
CA GLU A 67 2.46 8.57 16.22
C GLU A 67 3.75 8.09 16.90
N ARG A 68 4.34 7.03 16.34
CA ARG A 68 5.54 6.35 16.87
C ARG A 68 6.82 7.04 16.42
N GLU A 69 7.45 7.70 17.36
CA GLU A 69 8.80 8.26 17.28
C GLU A 69 9.54 8.02 18.61
N ALA A 70 10.75 8.58 18.75
CA ALA A 70 11.50 8.54 20.01
C ALA A 70 10.65 9.09 21.17
N GLU A 71 9.88 10.15 20.92
CA GLU A 71 8.86 10.66 21.84
C GLU A 71 7.50 10.55 21.13
N PRO A 72 6.67 9.55 21.49
CA PRO A 72 5.40 9.35 20.84
C PRO A 72 4.40 10.46 21.18
N SER A 73 3.63 10.90 20.18
CA SER A 73 2.51 11.82 20.35
C SER A 73 1.18 11.07 20.21
N ILE A 74 0.16 11.48 20.99
CA ILE A 74 -1.19 10.91 20.91
C ILE A 74 -2.16 12.02 20.50
N ARG A 75 -2.99 11.69 19.48
CA ARG A 75 -4.06 12.54 18.98
C ARG A 75 -5.39 11.80 19.04
N ILE A 76 -6.47 12.51 19.36
CA ILE A 76 -7.82 11.97 19.24
C ILE A 76 -8.35 12.30 17.84
N ILE A 77 -8.78 11.30 17.12
CA ILE A 77 -9.42 11.42 15.82
C ILE A 77 -10.92 11.36 16.01
N GLY A 78 -11.62 12.32 15.43
CA GLY A 78 -13.06 12.47 15.54
C GLY A 78 -13.80 12.50 14.21
N ALA A 79 -13.14 12.19 13.09
CA ALA A 79 -13.73 12.26 11.74
C ALA A 79 -14.87 11.26 11.53
N ILE A 80 -14.84 10.10 12.18
CA ILE A 80 -15.89 9.09 12.06
C ILE A 80 -17.10 9.53 12.90
N ARG A 81 -18.22 9.79 12.23
CA ARG A 81 -19.48 10.21 12.85
C ARG A 81 -20.57 9.16 12.80
N GLU A 82 -20.41 8.18 11.92
CA GLU A 82 -21.34 7.08 11.76
C GLU A 82 -20.58 5.80 11.48
N LEU A 83 -21.05 4.71 12.06
CA LEU A 83 -20.47 3.37 11.93
C LEU A 83 -21.56 2.42 11.46
N LEU A 84 -21.43 1.89 10.26
CA LEU A 84 -22.36 0.97 9.64
C LEU A 84 -21.69 -0.38 9.37
N THR A 85 -22.49 -1.43 9.51
CA THR A 85 -22.11 -2.78 9.04
C THR A 85 -23.04 -3.17 7.92
N ALA A 86 -22.50 -3.30 6.70
CA ALA A 86 -23.31 -3.44 5.49
C ALA A 86 -24.36 -4.56 5.56
N PRO A 87 -24.08 -5.78 6.04
CA PRO A 87 -25.10 -6.82 6.18
C PRO A 87 -26.22 -6.52 7.21
N ARG A 88 -25.95 -5.64 8.19
CA ARG A 88 -26.92 -5.31 9.26
C ARG A 88 -27.79 -4.11 8.94
N SER A 89 -27.25 -3.17 8.18
CA SER A 89 -27.90 -1.88 7.91
C SER A 89 -27.84 -1.53 6.42
N PRO A 90 -28.27 -2.43 5.52
CA PRO A 90 -28.12 -2.23 4.07
C PRO A 90 -28.80 -0.95 3.58
N ASP A 91 -30.01 -0.68 4.06
CA ASP A 91 -30.77 0.51 3.66
C ASP A 91 -30.06 1.81 4.08
N ALA A 92 -29.43 1.83 5.26
CA ALA A 92 -28.67 2.99 5.72
C ALA A 92 -27.43 3.23 4.86
N VAL A 93 -26.72 2.16 4.46
CA VAL A 93 -25.57 2.25 3.55
C VAL A 93 -26.00 2.81 2.18
N LEU A 94 -27.07 2.27 1.60
CA LEU A 94 -27.59 2.76 0.32
C LEU A 94 -28.11 4.21 0.42
N ALA A 95 -28.77 4.56 1.52
CA ALA A 95 -29.20 5.94 1.77
C ALA A 95 -28.01 6.89 1.83
N ARG A 96 -26.89 6.53 2.48
CA ARG A 96 -25.65 7.33 2.50
C ARG A 96 -25.02 7.47 1.14
N LEU A 97 -24.95 6.39 0.36
CA LEU A 97 -24.44 6.45 -1.01
C LEU A 97 -25.31 7.34 -1.92
N ALA A 98 -26.63 7.33 -1.72
CA ALA A 98 -27.58 8.11 -2.48
C ALA A 98 -27.69 9.59 -2.01
N ASP A 99 -27.25 9.90 -0.79
CA ASP A 99 -27.36 11.23 -0.19
C ASP A 99 -26.61 12.30 -1.03
N PRO A 100 -27.26 13.39 -1.47
CA PRO A 100 -26.56 14.46 -2.21
C PRO A 100 -25.41 15.10 -1.42
N ALA A 101 -25.43 15.04 -0.09
CA ALA A 101 -24.34 15.54 0.74
C ALA A 101 -23.08 14.66 0.68
N THR A 102 -23.17 13.40 0.22
CA THR A 102 -22.00 12.54 0.02
C THR A 102 -21.19 13.01 -1.17
N ARG A 103 -20.02 13.57 -0.90
CA ARG A 103 -19.07 14.12 -1.89
C ARG A 103 -18.07 13.06 -2.33
N ILE A 104 -17.69 12.18 -1.41
CA ILE A 104 -16.63 11.20 -1.60
C ILE A 104 -17.11 9.82 -1.18
N VAL A 105 -16.82 8.82 -2.02
CA VAL A 105 -16.88 7.39 -1.65
C VAL A 105 -15.45 6.87 -1.72
N SER A 106 -14.92 6.36 -0.61
CA SER A 106 -13.55 5.83 -0.56
C SER A 106 -13.48 4.42 -0.01
N ALA A 107 -12.41 3.69 -0.30
CA ALA A 107 -12.27 2.30 0.12
C ALA A 107 -10.82 1.94 0.50
N THR A 108 -10.70 1.08 1.54
CA THR A 108 -9.51 0.32 1.90
C THR A 108 -9.94 -1.13 2.20
N VAL A 109 -10.04 -1.94 1.15
CA VAL A 109 -10.61 -3.30 1.21
C VAL A 109 -9.62 -4.39 0.79
N THR A 110 -8.38 -4.03 0.55
CA THR A 110 -7.31 -4.82 -0.06
C THR A 110 -7.59 -5.18 -1.53
N GLU A 111 -6.55 -5.63 -2.26
CA GLU A 111 -6.64 -5.92 -3.70
C GLU A 111 -7.75 -6.93 -4.02
N LYS A 112 -7.98 -7.90 -3.15
CA LYS A 112 -9.03 -8.93 -3.32
C LYS A 112 -10.45 -8.36 -3.24
N GLY A 113 -10.64 -7.24 -2.55
CA GLY A 113 -11.95 -6.59 -2.39
C GLY A 113 -12.50 -5.98 -3.68
N TYR A 114 -11.62 -5.74 -4.67
CA TYR A 114 -12.03 -5.21 -5.98
C TYR A 114 -12.54 -6.28 -6.94
N CYS A 115 -12.45 -7.56 -6.57
CA CYS A 115 -12.95 -8.69 -7.36
C CYS A 115 -12.39 -8.71 -8.80
N LEU A 116 -11.08 -8.46 -8.96
CA LEU A 116 -10.44 -8.39 -10.27
C LEU A 116 -9.75 -9.71 -10.64
N THR A 117 -9.78 -10.02 -11.94
CA THR A 117 -8.92 -11.03 -12.56
C THR A 117 -7.45 -10.56 -12.55
N PRO A 118 -6.48 -11.44 -12.82
CA PRO A 118 -5.08 -11.04 -13.02
C PRO A 118 -4.88 -10.01 -14.15
N ALA A 119 -5.78 -9.97 -15.14
CA ALA A 119 -5.78 -8.97 -16.21
C ALA A 119 -6.30 -7.59 -15.78
N GLY A 120 -6.89 -7.49 -14.57
CA GLY A 120 -7.41 -6.24 -14.03
C GLY A 120 -8.86 -5.95 -14.42
N ASP A 121 -9.56 -6.92 -15.02
CA ASP A 121 -10.99 -6.85 -15.33
C ASP A 121 -11.81 -7.42 -14.16
N LEU A 122 -13.08 -7.03 -14.07
CA LEU A 122 -13.99 -7.60 -13.08
C LEU A 122 -14.14 -9.12 -13.29
N ASP A 123 -13.93 -9.89 -12.24
CA ASP A 123 -14.11 -11.35 -12.28
C ASP A 123 -15.58 -11.70 -12.12
N LEU A 124 -16.24 -11.92 -13.27
CA LEU A 124 -17.67 -12.27 -13.34
C LEU A 124 -17.96 -13.68 -12.81
N ASP A 125 -16.96 -14.53 -12.62
CA ASP A 125 -17.12 -15.90 -12.14
C ASP A 125 -17.14 -16.00 -10.61
N LEU A 126 -16.75 -14.96 -9.90
CA LEU A 126 -16.85 -14.91 -8.45
C LEU A 126 -18.31 -15.00 -7.98
N ALA A 127 -18.57 -15.88 -7.02
CA ALA A 127 -19.93 -16.12 -6.50
C ALA A 127 -20.59 -14.83 -5.97
N ALA A 128 -19.83 -13.99 -5.26
CA ALA A 128 -20.32 -12.72 -4.73
C ALA A 128 -20.66 -11.71 -5.85
N VAL A 129 -19.86 -11.68 -6.93
CA VAL A 129 -20.14 -10.81 -8.09
C VAL A 129 -21.40 -11.31 -8.80
N ARG A 130 -21.55 -12.62 -9.03
CA ARG A 130 -22.78 -13.20 -9.62
C ARG A 130 -24.03 -12.93 -8.79
N HIS A 131 -23.91 -13.01 -7.44
CA HIS A 131 -25.01 -12.64 -6.55
C HIS A 131 -25.47 -11.20 -6.79
N ASP A 132 -24.53 -10.27 -6.85
CA ASP A 132 -24.83 -8.85 -7.01
C ASP A 132 -25.36 -8.53 -8.43
N LEU A 133 -24.82 -9.17 -9.46
CA LEU A 133 -25.29 -9.05 -10.85
C LEU A 133 -26.75 -9.52 -11.01
N ALA A 134 -27.18 -10.53 -10.24
CA ALA A 134 -28.57 -10.97 -10.18
C ALA A 134 -29.49 -9.96 -9.45
N ARG A 135 -28.97 -8.81 -9.04
CA ARG A 135 -29.64 -7.78 -8.25
C ARG A 135 -30.23 -8.31 -6.94
N SER A 136 -29.59 -9.32 -6.38
CA SER A 136 -29.92 -9.81 -5.04
C SER A 136 -29.46 -8.79 -4.01
N LEU A 137 -30.37 -8.29 -3.20
CA LEU A 137 -30.07 -7.32 -2.14
C LEU A 137 -29.94 -8.04 -0.79
N PRO A 138 -29.07 -7.57 0.09
CA PRO A 138 -28.08 -6.50 -0.11
C PRO A 138 -26.90 -6.95 -0.96
N PRO A 139 -26.16 -6.01 -1.61
CA PRO A 139 -24.92 -6.32 -2.30
C PRO A 139 -23.88 -6.94 -1.35
N GLN A 140 -22.99 -7.80 -1.90
CA GLN A 140 -21.93 -8.47 -1.15
C GLN A 140 -20.54 -7.89 -1.45
N THR A 141 -20.38 -7.29 -2.65
CA THR A 141 -19.09 -6.76 -3.11
C THR A 141 -19.04 -5.23 -3.01
N LEU A 142 -17.84 -4.68 -2.88
CA LEU A 142 -17.63 -3.24 -2.94
C LEU A 142 -18.22 -2.62 -4.22
N VAL A 143 -17.94 -3.26 -5.37
CA VAL A 143 -18.43 -2.77 -6.67
C VAL A 143 -19.96 -2.81 -6.76
N GLY A 144 -20.60 -3.86 -6.20
CA GLY A 144 -22.06 -3.95 -6.13
C GLY A 144 -22.67 -2.82 -5.29
N TRP A 145 -22.11 -2.54 -4.11
CA TRP A 145 -22.54 -1.39 -3.28
C TRP A 145 -22.39 -0.06 -3.99
N LEU A 146 -21.22 0.16 -4.61
CA LEU A 146 -20.94 1.40 -5.33
C LEU A 146 -21.91 1.60 -6.49
N VAL A 147 -22.09 0.59 -7.36
CA VAL A 147 -22.92 0.72 -8.56
C VAL A 147 -24.41 0.89 -8.19
N GLU A 148 -24.89 0.19 -7.16
CA GLU A 148 -26.26 0.39 -6.69
C GLU A 148 -26.46 1.80 -6.10
N GLY A 149 -25.49 2.29 -5.30
CA GLY A 149 -25.51 3.67 -4.80
C GLY A 149 -25.53 4.71 -5.94
N LEU A 150 -24.67 4.53 -6.97
CA LEU A 150 -24.63 5.40 -8.15
C LEU A 150 -25.94 5.35 -8.96
N ARG A 151 -26.55 4.19 -9.07
CA ARG A 151 -27.88 4.01 -9.69
C ARG A 151 -28.96 4.84 -8.99
N LEU A 152 -28.99 4.75 -7.65
CA LEU A 152 -29.95 5.51 -6.83
C LEU A 152 -29.73 7.01 -6.95
N ARG A 153 -28.49 7.48 -6.91
CA ARG A 153 -28.14 8.91 -7.09
C ARG A 153 -28.58 9.42 -8.44
N ARG A 154 -28.26 8.71 -9.52
CA ARG A 154 -28.67 9.07 -10.87
C ARG A 154 -30.19 9.14 -11.00
N ALA A 155 -30.90 8.15 -10.44
CA ALA A 155 -32.38 8.16 -10.46
C ALA A 155 -32.98 9.34 -9.69
N ALA A 156 -32.32 9.83 -8.64
CA ALA A 156 -32.71 11.00 -7.88
C ALA A 156 -32.24 12.35 -8.52
N GLY A 157 -31.49 12.30 -9.63
CA GLY A 157 -30.96 13.49 -10.29
C GLY A 157 -29.81 14.17 -9.53
N HIS A 158 -29.14 13.48 -8.63
CA HIS A 158 -28.00 14.00 -7.87
C HIS A 158 -26.68 13.83 -8.63
N ALA A 159 -25.76 14.77 -8.43
CA ALA A 159 -24.40 14.71 -8.96
C ALA A 159 -23.65 13.47 -8.41
N PRO A 160 -22.76 12.82 -9.18
CA PRO A 160 -21.97 11.72 -8.68
C PRO A 160 -20.97 12.17 -7.60
N PRO A 161 -20.56 11.28 -6.67
CA PRO A 161 -19.43 11.54 -5.78
C PRO A 161 -18.12 11.29 -6.52
N THR A 162 -17.01 11.80 -5.99
CA THR A 162 -15.67 11.31 -6.34
C THR A 162 -15.42 9.97 -5.67
N VAL A 163 -14.99 8.96 -6.43
CA VAL A 163 -14.73 7.60 -5.93
C VAL A 163 -13.24 7.34 -5.82
N ILE A 164 -12.75 7.08 -4.60
CA ILE A 164 -11.32 7.03 -4.31
C ILE A 164 -10.93 5.65 -3.76
N SER A 165 -10.14 4.90 -4.51
CA SER A 165 -9.44 3.73 -3.97
C SER A 165 -8.24 4.19 -3.15
N CYS A 166 -8.04 3.63 -1.96
CA CYS A 166 -6.91 3.92 -1.08
C CYS A 166 -6.09 2.64 -0.78
N ASP A 167 -6.12 1.67 -1.67
CA ASP A 167 -5.36 0.42 -1.58
C ASP A 167 -4.07 0.47 -2.43
N ASN A 168 -3.09 -0.35 -2.06
CA ASN A 168 -1.81 -0.48 -2.79
C ASN A 168 -1.98 -1.29 -4.09
N LEU A 169 -2.77 -0.78 -5.00
CA LEU A 169 -3.05 -1.36 -6.31
C LEU A 169 -2.64 -0.34 -7.38
N SER A 170 -1.77 -0.71 -8.29
CA SER A 170 -1.30 0.20 -9.35
C SER A 170 -2.44 0.60 -10.28
N GLY A 171 -2.58 1.91 -10.57
CA GLY A 171 -3.69 2.44 -11.33
C GLY A 171 -5.03 2.12 -10.66
N ASN A 172 -5.11 2.30 -9.35
CA ASN A 172 -6.23 1.87 -8.53
C ASN A 172 -7.55 2.56 -8.88
N GLY A 173 -7.52 3.83 -9.23
CA GLY A 173 -8.69 4.58 -9.67
C GLY A 173 -9.23 4.04 -11.00
N GLU A 174 -8.38 3.90 -12.02
CA GLU A 174 -8.78 3.37 -13.34
C GLU A 174 -9.29 1.93 -13.23
N ARG A 175 -8.68 1.08 -12.40
CA ARG A 175 -9.16 -0.29 -12.18
C ARG A 175 -10.52 -0.32 -11.51
N PHE A 176 -10.73 0.55 -10.52
CA PHE A 176 -12.03 0.65 -9.84
C PHE A 176 -13.11 1.20 -10.80
N ARG A 177 -12.79 2.23 -11.59
CA ARG A 177 -13.65 2.77 -12.64
C ARG A 177 -14.07 1.67 -13.63
N ARG A 178 -13.09 0.94 -14.16
CA ARG A 178 -13.33 -0.16 -15.12
C ARG A 178 -14.24 -1.23 -14.52
N SER A 179 -13.99 -1.68 -13.28
CA SER A 179 -14.83 -2.67 -12.63
C SER A 179 -16.27 -2.21 -12.43
N ALA A 180 -16.49 -0.93 -12.08
CA ALA A 180 -17.81 -0.35 -11.92
C ALA A 180 -18.58 -0.29 -13.26
N ILE A 181 -17.90 0.09 -14.34
CA ILE A 181 -18.47 0.11 -15.70
C ILE A 181 -18.83 -1.31 -16.15
N GLN A 182 -17.90 -2.26 -16.03
CA GLN A 182 -18.13 -3.66 -16.40
C GLN A 182 -19.26 -4.30 -15.58
N PHE A 183 -19.35 -3.97 -14.28
CA PHE A 183 -20.46 -4.44 -13.45
C PHE A 183 -21.82 -3.88 -13.93
N ALA A 184 -21.89 -2.58 -14.21
CA ALA A 184 -23.11 -1.95 -14.69
C ALA A 184 -23.56 -2.55 -16.05
N ASP A 185 -22.64 -2.76 -16.97
CA ASP A 185 -22.92 -3.41 -18.28
C ASP A 185 -23.37 -4.86 -18.10
N ALA A 186 -22.66 -5.66 -17.30
CA ALA A 186 -22.97 -7.06 -17.08
C ALA A 186 -24.33 -7.24 -16.37
N SER A 187 -24.77 -6.25 -15.56
CA SER A 187 -26.11 -6.23 -14.94
C SER A 187 -27.23 -5.73 -15.86
N GLY A 188 -26.94 -5.50 -17.14
CA GLY A 188 -27.91 -5.03 -18.14
C GLY A 188 -28.24 -3.52 -18.02
N GLN A 189 -27.38 -2.74 -17.37
CA GLN A 189 -27.57 -1.31 -17.12
C GLN A 189 -26.63 -0.44 -17.97
N GLY A 190 -26.56 -0.68 -19.28
CA GLY A 190 -25.64 0.02 -20.19
C GLY A 190 -25.76 1.55 -20.17
N ASP A 191 -26.96 2.11 -19.91
CA ASP A 191 -27.12 3.55 -19.71
C ASP A 191 -26.46 4.07 -18.44
N LEU A 192 -26.44 3.26 -17.38
CA LEU A 192 -25.73 3.59 -16.15
C LEU A 192 -24.21 3.49 -16.36
N ALA A 193 -23.75 2.44 -17.07
CA ALA A 193 -22.35 2.28 -17.41
C ALA A 193 -21.79 3.51 -18.16
N ARG A 194 -22.50 3.99 -19.19
CA ARG A 194 -22.13 5.22 -19.93
C ARG A 194 -22.14 6.47 -19.05
N TRP A 195 -23.10 6.58 -18.13
CA TRP A 195 -23.13 7.70 -17.19
C TRP A 195 -21.97 7.65 -16.19
N ILE A 196 -21.63 6.46 -15.65
CA ILE A 196 -20.47 6.28 -14.79
C ILE A 196 -19.22 6.70 -15.54
N GLU A 197 -19.04 6.21 -16.77
CA GLU A 197 -17.89 6.52 -17.61
C GLU A 197 -17.71 8.02 -17.88
N ALA A 198 -18.80 8.73 -18.12
CA ALA A 198 -18.78 10.14 -18.53
C ALA A 198 -18.78 11.14 -17.36
N SER A 199 -19.25 10.73 -16.16
CA SER A 199 -19.59 11.69 -15.13
C SER A 199 -18.95 11.42 -13.76
N VAL A 200 -18.53 10.18 -13.46
CA VAL A 200 -17.96 9.83 -12.17
C VAL A 200 -16.45 9.92 -12.21
N ALA A 201 -15.85 10.73 -11.34
CA ALA A 201 -14.40 10.79 -11.18
C ALA A 201 -13.88 9.62 -10.33
N PHE A 202 -12.77 9.00 -10.79
CA PHE A 202 -12.05 7.93 -10.10
C PHE A 202 -10.55 8.24 -10.07
N PRO A 203 -10.13 9.26 -9.32
CA PRO A 203 -8.72 9.62 -9.26
C PRO A 203 -7.85 8.46 -8.81
N ASP A 204 -6.72 8.25 -9.48
CA ASP A 204 -5.67 7.38 -8.98
C ASP A 204 -5.09 7.92 -7.68
N THR A 205 -4.65 7.02 -6.80
CA THR A 205 -4.02 7.42 -5.54
C THR A 205 -2.78 6.60 -5.22
N MET A 206 -1.89 7.21 -4.45
CA MET A 206 -0.80 6.50 -3.77
C MET A 206 -0.85 6.84 -2.28
N VAL A 207 -0.85 5.82 -1.45
CA VAL A 207 -0.87 5.93 0.01
C VAL A 207 0.37 5.30 0.61
N ASP A 208 0.93 5.93 1.65
CA ASP A 208 2.09 5.39 2.35
C ASP A 208 2.08 5.78 3.84
N SER A 209 2.10 4.80 4.70
CA SER A 209 2.37 4.87 6.14
C SER A 209 2.51 3.46 6.70
N ILE A 210 3.42 3.24 7.63
CA ILE A 210 3.51 1.99 8.39
C ILE A 210 2.53 2.07 9.57
N THR A 211 1.58 1.13 9.59
CA THR A 211 0.54 1.05 10.62
C THR A 211 0.60 -0.33 11.28
N PRO A 212 1.35 -0.47 12.38
CA PRO A 212 1.39 -1.72 13.14
C PRO A 212 0.01 -2.06 13.73
N ALA A 213 -0.24 -3.35 13.95
CA ALA A 213 -1.47 -3.78 14.61
C ALA A 213 -1.58 -3.22 16.03
N THR A 214 -2.81 -3.04 16.50
CA THR A 214 -3.10 -2.71 17.89
C THR A 214 -2.82 -3.93 18.78
N ASP A 215 -2.07 -3.73 19.83
CA ASP A 215 -1.75 -4.72 20.86
C ASP A 215 -2.11 -4.21 22.26
N ASP A 216 -1.94 -5.05 23.28
CA ASP A 216 -2.26 -4.70 24.65
C ASP A 216 -1.28 -3.67 25.24
N ALA A 217 -0.05 -3.62 24.74
CA ALA A 217 0.92 -2.60 25.13
C ALA A 217 0.46 -1.21 24.72
N LEU A 218 -0.03 -1.06 23.49
CA LEU A 218 -0.60 0.21 22.99
C LEU A 218 -1.84 0.62 23.81
N ARG A 219 -2.74 -0.36 24.13
CA ARG A 219 -3.93 -0.07 24.96
C ARG A 219 -3.55 0.47 26.32
N SER A 220 -2.59 -0.18 26.99
CA SER A 220 -2.09 0.21 28.30
C SER A 220 -1.42 1.59 28.28
N GLU A 221 -0.55 1.83 27.28
CA GLU A 221 0.11 3.13 27.09
C GLU A 221 -0.91 4.27 26.89
N VAL A 222 -1.90 4.05 26.05
CA VAL A 222 -2.96 5.05 25.79
C VAL A 222 -3.77 5.32 27.06
N ALA A 223 -4.17 4.27 27.78
CA ALA A 223 -4.92 4.42 29.04
C ALA A 223 -4.13 5.19 30.10
N GLU A 224 -2.84 4.88 30.27
CA GLU A 224 -1.97 5.58 31.21
C GLU A 224 -1.80 7.07 30.85
N ARG A 225 -1.52 7.37 29.57
CA ARG A 225 -1.22 8.74 29.12
C ARG A 225 -2.44 9.65 29.02
N LEU A 226 -3.61 9.11 28.68
CA LEU A 226 -4.84 9.89 28.52
C LEU A 226 -5.75 9.84 29.74
N GLY A 227 -5.58 8.88 30.64
CA GLY A 227 -6.51 8.60 31.75
C GLY A 227 -7.86 8.11 31.25
N LEU A 228 -7.93 7.53 30.06
CA LEU A 228 -9.15 7.07 29.38
C LEU A 228 -8.88 5.72 28.71
N GLU A 229 -9.87 4.84 28.71
CA GLU A 229 -9.84 3.60 27.95
C GLU A 229 -10.27 3.86 26.52
N ASP A 230 -9.49 3.39 25.56
CA ASP A 230 -9.83 3.35 24.14
C ASP A 230 -9.97 1.88 23.69
N ALA A 231 -11.15 1.48 23.28
CA ALA A 231 -11.42 0.11 22.91
C ALA A 231 -10.60 -0.37 21.70
N TRP A 232 -10.22 0.54 20.80
CA TRP A 232 -9.40 0.19 19.65
C TRP A 232 -8.47 1.33 19.20
N PRO A 233 -7.46 1.67 20.01
CA PRO A 233 -6.47 2.67 19.65
C PRO A 233 -5.68 2.24 18.41
N ILE A 234 -5.18 3.21 17.66
CA ILE A 234 -4.37 3.00 16.46
C ILE A 234 -2.99 3.59 16.65
N GLN A 235 -2.00 2.93 16.04
CA GLN A 235 -0.63 3.45 15.98
C GLN A 235 -0.14 3.49 14.54
N ARG A 236 0.73 4.46 14.24
CA ARG A 236 1.45 4.56 12.97
C ARG A 236 2.83 5.19 13.18
N GLU A 237 3.68 5.09 12.19
CA GLU A 237 4.83 5.98 12.10
C GLU A 237 4.39 7.45 11.92
N ARG A 238 5.28 8.41 12.17
CA ARG A 238 4.96 9.82 11.93
C ARG A 238 4.76 10.14 10.46
N PHE A 239 5.53 9.49 9.58
CA PHE A 239 5.39 9.67 8.14
C PHE A 239 4.01 9.19 7.67
N VAL A 240 3.33 10.07 6.95
CA VAL A 240 2.08 9.76 6.28
C VAL A 240 2.03 10.52 4.96
N GLN A 241 1.72 9.83 3.88
CA GLN A 241 1.59 10.44 2.57
C GLN A 241 0.35 9.92 1.86
N TRP A 242 -0.43 10.85 1.35
CA TRP A 242 -1.55 10.59 0.45
C TRP A 242 -1.35 11.44 -0.79
N VAL A 243 -1.20 10.81 -1.94
CA VAL A 243 -1.15 11.45 -3.26
C VAL A 243 -2.44 11.09 -3.98
N VAL A 244 -3.10 12.06 -4.58
CA VAL A 244 -4.35 11.88 -5.31
C VAL A 244 -4.23 12.62 -6.63
N ALA A 245 -4.73 12.03 -7.72
CA ALA A 245 -4.78 12.67 -9.02
C ALA A 245 -5.64 13.95 -8.98
N ASP A 246 -5.25 14.95 -9.77
CA ASP A 246 -5.95 16.24 -9.86
C ASP A 246 -7.29 16.09 -10.62
N GLU A 247 -8.18 15.29 -10.01
CA GLU A 247 -9.55 15.01 -10.48
C GLU A 247 -10.58 15.19 -9.35
N LEU A 248 -10.21 15.92 -8.30
CA LEU A 248 -11.04 16.14 -7.11
C LEU A 248 -12.06 17.27 -7.27
N GLY A 249 -12.02 18.02 -8.37
CA GLY A 249 -12.90 19.17 -8.59
C GLY A 249 -12.81 20.19 -7.45
N ASP A 250 -13.94 20.62 -6.92
CA ASP A 250 -14.02 21.62 -5.85
C ASP A 250 -13.38 21.18 -4.52
N ASP A 251 -13.12 19.90 -4.35
CA ASP A 251 -12.50 19.35 -3.13
C ASP A 251 -10.96 19.43 -3.11
N ALA A 252 -10.33 19.74 -4.25
CA ALA A 252 -8.86 19.73 -4.38
C ALA A 252 -8.16 20.67 -3.38
N GLU A 253 -8.70 21.87 -3.15
CA GLU A 253 -8.14 22.84 -2.19
C GLU A 253 -8.22 22.31 -0.75
N ALA A 254 -9.33 21.69 -0.36
CA ALA A 254 -9.50 21.13 0.98
C ALA A 254 -8.52 19.97 1.23
N PHE A 255 -8.30 19.11 0.23
CA PHE A 255 -7.31 18.03 0.28
C PHE A 255 -5.89 18.59 0.42
N ALA A 256 -5.49 19.50 -0.45
CA ALA A 256 -4.17 20.15 -0.40
C ALA A 256 -3.92 20.84 0.95
N ALA A 257 -4.91 21.58 1.46
CA ALA A 257 -4.83 22.28 2.75
C ALA A 257 -4.74 21.30 3.95
N ALA A 258 -5.23 20.08 3.82
CA ALA A 258 -5.06 19.02 4.81
C ALA A 258 -3.67 18.34 4.73
N GLY A 259 -2.89 18.61 3.67
CA GLY A 259 -1.56 18.04 3.44
C GLY A 259 -1.56 16.83 2.50
N VAL A 260 -2.65 16.61 1.76
CA VAL A 260 -2.68 15.64 0.65
C VAL A 260 -1.94 16.25 -0.53
N THR A 261 -1.14 15.45 -1.23
CA THR A 261 -0.49 15.88 -2.47
C THR A 261 -1.48 15.67 -3.63
N VAL A 262 -1.98 16.75 -4.20
CA VAL A 262 -2.77 16.71 -5.43
C VAL A 262 -1.79 16.78 -6.60
N ALA A 263 -1.75 15.76 -7.47
CA ALA A 263 -0.73 15.59 -8.49
C ALA A 263 -1.30 15.27 -9.87
N GLY A 264 -0.68 15.81 -10.91
CA GLY A 264 -1.04 15.47 -12.30
C GLY A 264 -0.55 14.08 -12.74
N ASP A 265 0.45 13.50 -12.06
CA ASP A 265 1.00 12.17 -12.37
C ASP A 265 1.23 11.38 -11.08
N VAL A 266 0.21 10.67 -10.63
CA VAL A 266 0.29 9.79 -9.45
C VAL A 266 1.19 8.58 -9.72
N ALA A 267 1.24 8.07 -10.95
CA ALA A 267 2.07 6.93 -11.31
C ALA A 267 3.57 7.19 -11.11
N ALA A 268 4.01 8.45 -11.22
CA ALA A 268 5.39 8.82 -10.92
C ALA A 268 5.70 8.71 -9.42
N PHE A 269 4.78 9.11 -8.55
CA PHE A 269 4.92 8.95 -7.09
C PHE A 269 4.88 7.46 -6.70
N GLU A 270 3.99 6.68 -7.30
CA GLU A 270 3.94 5.23 -7.09
C GLU A 270 5.26 4.58 -7.50
N ARG A 271 5.79 4.92 -8.67
CA ARG A 271 7.07 4.43 -9.17
C ARG A 271 8.23 4.80 -8.24
N ALA A 272 8.24 6.04 -7.73
CA ALA A 272 9.24 6.47 -6.76
C ALA A 272 9.15 5.67 -5.46
N LYS A 273 7.96 5.45 -4.93
CA LYS A 273 7.73 4.59 -3.74
C LYS A 273 8.21 3.17 -3.99
N LEU A 274 7.82 2.56 -5.11
CA LEU A 274 8.21 1.19 -5.44
C LEU A 274 9.73 1.02 -5.55
N ARG A 275 10.41 1.98 -6.19
CA ARG A 275 11.86 1.91 -6.40
C ARG A 275 12.67 2.32 -5.17
N LEU A 276 12.37 3.50 -4.61
CA LEU A 276 13.16 4.07 -3.52
C LEU A 276 12.83 3.40 -2.17
N LEU A 277 11.54 3.32 -1.79
CA LEU A 277 11.17 2.71 -0.52
C LEU A 277 11.21 1.18 -0.60
N ASN A 278 10.40 0.60 -1.48
CA ASN A 278 10.19 -0.84 -1.48
C ASN A 278 11.41 -1.61 -2.04
N GLY A 279 12.13 -1.04 -3.02
CA GLY A 279 13.37 -1.61 -3.56
C GLY A 279 14.50 -1.61 -2.53
N ALA A 280 14.74 -0.45 -1.88
CA ALA A 280 15.71 -0.35 -0.79
C ALA A 280 15.35 -1.27 0.39
N HIS A 281 14.07 -1.37 0.74
CA HIS A 281 13.57 -2.23 1.80
C HIS A 281 13.83 -3.72 1.52
N SER A 282 13.60 -4.17 0.27
CA SER A 282 13.93 -5.54 -0.14
C SER A 282 15.43 -5.80 -0.12
N THR A 283 16.24 -4.87 -0.62
CA THR A 283 17.71 -4.97 -0.56
C THR A 283 18.19 -5.05 0.88
N LEU A 284 17.72 -4.16 1.75
CA LEU A 284 18.05 -4.13 3.16
C LEU A 284 17.66 -5.43 3.87
N ALA A 285 16.49 -6.00 3.56
CA ALA A 285 16.01 -7.23 4.17
C ALA A 285 16.92 -8.41 3.84
N TYR A 286 17.22 -8.66 2.57
CA TYR A 286 18.00 -9.83 2.18
C TYR A 286 19.48 -9.71 2.56
N VAL A 287 20.06 -8.51 2.41
CA VAL A 287 21.45 -8.26 2.83
C VAL A 287 21.54 -8.30 4.35
N GLY A 288 20.64 -7.62 5.08
CA GLY A 288 20.62 -7.57 6.53
C GLY A 288 20.47 -8.96 7.17
N LEU A 289 19.54 -9.79 6.65
CA LEU A 289 19.43 -11.20 7.07
C LEU A 289 20.70 -12.01 6.78
N GLY A 290 21.42 -11.66 5.70
CA GLY A 290 22.71 -12.28 5.38
C GLY A 290 23.82 -11.92 6.37
N LEU A 291 23.74 -10.71 6.95
CA LEU A 291 24.66 -10.20 7.97
C LEU A 291 24.24 -10.57 9.41
N GLY A 292 23.06 -11.20 9.60
CA GLY A 292 22.56 -11.64 10.90
C GLY A 292 21.72 -10.63 11.66
N PHE A 293 21.28 -9.52 11.02
CA PHE A 293 20.37 -8.56 11.63
C PHE A 293 18.92 -9.08 11.61
N GLU A 294 18.11 -8.67 12.59
CA GLU A 294 16.71 -9.10 12.73
C GLU A 294 15.72 -8.02 12.28
N SER A 295 16.06 -6.75 12.48
CA SER A 295 15.19 -5.60 12.19
C SER A 295 15.80 -4.59 11.24
N VAL A 296 14.92 -3.77 10.64
CA VAL A 296 15.33 -2.65 9.78
C VAL A 296 16.20 -1.66 10.55
N PHE A 297 15.85 -1.36 11.80
CA PHE A 297 16.60 -0.44 12.65
C PHE A 297 18.01 -0.95 12.92
N GLU A 298 18.18 -2.22 13.29
CA GLU A 298 19.50 -2.83 13.51
C GLU A 298 20.34 -2.79 12.24
N ALA A 299 19.78 -3.21 11.10
CA ALA A 299 20.45 -3.20 9.80
C ALA A 299 20.90 -1.79 9.38
N MET A 300 20.08 -0.78 9.65
CA MET A 300 20.42 0.63 9.36
C MET A 300 21.35 1.26 10.40
N SER A 301 21.56 0.62 11.54
CA SER A 301 22.55 1.03 12.55
C SER A 301 23.97 0.60 12.16
N ASP A 302 24.12 -0.37 11.24
CA ASP A 302 25.40 -0.73 10.65
C ASP A 302 25.84 0.32 9.60
N PRO A 303 27.00 1.01 9.79
CA PRO A 303 27.43 2.10 8.90
C PRO A 303 27.70 1.63 7.46
N ALA A 304 28.20 0.40 7.27
CA ALA A 304 28.53 -0.12 5.94
C ALA A 304 27.25 -0.39 5.14
N LEU A 305 26.29 -1.09 5.73
CA LEU A 305 25.01 -1.40 5.09
C LEU A 305 24.15 -0.15 4.90
N SER A 306 24.03 0.71 5.91
CA SER A 306 23.32 1.99 5.81
C SER A 306 23.89 2.88 4.70
N GLY A 307 25.24 3.01 4.64
CA GLY A 307 25.90 3.78 3.59
C GLY A 307 25.70 3.18 2.19
N PHE A 308 25.73 1.85 2.07
CA PHE A 308 25.46 1.15 0.81
C PHE A 308 24.02 1.40 0.34
N VAL A 309 23.03 1.24 1.21
CA VAL A 309 21.61 1.48 0.88
C VAL A 309 21.41 2.93 0.43
N GLU A 310 21.94 3.90 1.17
CA GLU A 310 21.82 5.32 0.82
C GLU A 310 22.49 5.65 -0.54
N ARG A 311 23.70 5.14 -0.82
CA ARG A 311 24.34 5.32 -2.14
C ARG A 311 23.51 4.72 -3.26
N THR A 312 23.01 3.49 -3.07
CA THR A 312 22.17 2.80 -4.06
C THR A 312 20.89 3.59 -4.35
N MET A 313 20.24 4.13 -3.32
CA MET A 313 19.03 4.95 -3.50
C MET A 313 19.34 6.26 -4.26
N ARG A 314 20.37 7.01 -3.84
CA ARG A 314 20.66 8.34 -4.40
C ARG A 314 21.28 8.29 -5.79
N GLN A 315 22.17 7.34 -6.04
CA GLN A 315 22.98 7.32 -7.27
C GLN A 315 22.40 6.40 -8.36
N ASP A 316 21.77 5.29 -7.95
CA ASP A 316 21.32 4.29 -8.92
C ASP A 316 19.78 4.30 -9.08
N MET A 317 19.02 4.21 -7.98
CA MET A 317 17.54 4.15 -8.06
C MET A 317 16.94 5.49 -8.49
N ALA A 318 17.33 6.60 -7.85
CA ALA A 318 16.81 7.93 -8.16
C ALA A 318 17.08 8.32 -9.62
N ALA A 319 18.22 7.90 -10.17
CA ALA A 319 18.60 8.17 -11.54
C ALA A 319 17.72 7.47 -12.61
N THR A 320 16.85 6.54 -12.19
CA THR A 320 15.87 5.88 -13.06
C THR A 320 14.49 6.54 -13.01
N LEU A 321 14.32 7.57 -12.19
CA LEU A 321 13.05 8.30 -12.07
C LEU A 321 13.05 9.50 -13.03
N ALA A 322 11.93 9.69 -13.71
CA ALA A 322 11.74 10.90 -14.52
C ALA A 322 11.48 12.12 -13.62
N PRO A 323 11.93 13.31 -14.01
CA PRO A 323 11.57 14.55 -13.33
C PRO A 323 10.04 14.70 -13.24
N THR A 324 9.52 14.95 -12.04
CA THR A 324 8.08 15.03 -11.79
C THR A 324 7.79 16.21 -10.87
N ALA A 325 6.79 17.01 -11.23
CA ALA A 325 6.37 18.15 -10.40
C ALA A 325 5.90 17.69 -9.01
N GLY A 326 6.40 18.34 -7.97
CA GLY A 326 6.05 18.01 -6.59
C GLY A 326 6.76 16.78 -6.00
N LEU A 327 7.64 16.12 -6.76
CA LEU A 327 8.43 14.98 -6.31
C LEU A 327 9.92 15.28 -6.41
N ASP A 328 10.59 15.53 -5.27
CA ASP A 328 12.03 15.57 -5.16
C ASP A 328 12.56 14.24 -4.62
N PRO A 329 13.22 13.40 -5.45
CA PRO A 329 13.74 12.11 -5.01
C PRO A 329 14.71 12.20 -3.83
N ASN A 330 15.53 13.26 -3.74
CA ASN A 330 16.50 13.42 -2.65
C ASN A 330 15.84 13.74 -1.32
N VAL A 331 14.80 14.57 -1.32
CA VAL A 331 13.98 14.86 -0.14
C VAL A 331 13.27 13.58 0.31
N TYR A 332 12.66 12.86 -0.64
CA TYR A 332 11.95 11.62 -0.35
C TYR A 332 12.89 10.52 0.19
N ILE A 333 14.10 10.37 -0.37
CA ILE A 333 15.13 9.46 0.16
C ILE A 333 15.48 9.82 1.61
N GLY A 334 15.66 11.11 1.92
CA GLY A 334 15.92 11.57 3.27
C GLY A 334 14.82 11.13 4.25
N GLN A 335 13.56 11.24 3.84
CA GLN A 335 12.41 10.79 4.64
C GLN A 335 12.42 9.26 4.83
N ILE A 336 12.69 8.48 3.78
CA ILE A 336 12.78 7.02 3.86
C ILE A 336 13.90 6.59 4.82
N LEU A 337 15.08 7.19 4.72
CA LEU A 337 16.20 6.86 5.60
C LEU A 337 15.90 7.19 7.07
N ALA A 338 15.19 8.30 7.32
CA ALA A 338 14.72 8.64 8.67
C ALA A 338 13.73 7.59 9.20
N ARG A 339 12.80 7.12 8.36
CA ARG A 339 11.86 6.04 8.71
C ARG A 339 12.58 4.73 9.04
N PHE A 340 13.56 4.33 8.25
CA PHE A 340 14.35 3.11 8.47
C PHE A 340 15.17 3.17 9.77
N ARG A 341 15.58 4.38 10.20
CA ARG A 341 16.31 4.63 11.46
C ARG A 341 15.41 4.87 12.66
N ASN A 342 14.08 4.70 12.52
CA ASN A 342 13.14 4.90 13.63
C ASN A 342 13.12 3.66 14.54
N PRO A 343 13.63 3.74 15.80
CA PRO A 343 13.67 2.59 16.71
C PRO A 343 12.27 2.23 17.27
N ALA A 344 11.31 3.16 17.18
CA ALA A 344 9.97 2.95 17.71
C ALA A 344 9.10 2.05 16.82
N ILE A 345 9.55 1.72 15.60
CA ILE A 345 8.86 0.82 14.67
C ILE A 345 9.71 -0.45 14.49
N VAL A 346 9.30 -1.51 15.16
CA VAL A 346 9.94 -2.82 15.00
C VAL A 346 9.45 -3.45 13.70
N HIS A 347 10.26 -3.32 12.63
CA HIS A 347 9.96 -3.95 11.35
C HIS A 347 10.96 -5.09 11.08
N LYS A 348 10.48 -6.34 11.18
CA LYS A 348 11.33 -7.53 11.03
C LYS A 348 11.74 -7.75 9.58
N LEU A 349 13.03 -7.94 9.35
CA LEU A 349 13.58 -8.24 8.02
C LEU A 349 13.00 -9.54 7.46
N SER A 350 12.73 -10.53 8.31
CA SER A 350 12.12 -11.81 7.91
C SER A 350 10.73 -11.62 7.27
N GLN A 351 9.90 -10.70 7.79
CA GLN A 351 8.58 -10.41 7.21
C GLN A 351 8.68 -9.67 5.87
N ILE A 352 9.67 -8.78 5.73
CA ILE A 352 9.92 -8.08 4.47
C ILE A 352 10.37 -9.07 3.40
N ALA A 353 11.11 -10.11 3.79
CA ALA A 353 11.64 -11.14 2.91
C ALA A 353 10.57 -12.10 2.32
N TRP A 354 9.33 -12.10 2.84
CA TRP A 354 8.24 -12.91 2.28
C TRP A 354 7.88 -12.47 0.85
N ASP A 355 7.34 -13.39 0.06
CA ASP A 355 6.84 -13.16 -1.29
C ASP A 355 7.88 -12.53 -2.24
N GLY A 356 9.15 -12.94 -2.10
CA GLY A 356 10.25 -12.43 -2.91
C GLY A 356 10.01 -12.60 -4.41
N SER A 357 9.44 -13.73 -4.83
CA SER A 357 9.13 -14.00 -6.24
C SER A 357 8.17 -12.98 -6.86
N GLN A 358 7.26 -12.42 -6.08
CA GLN A 358 6.31 -11.41 -6.54
C GLN A 358 6.86 -9.98 -6.39
N LYS A 359 7.69 -9.76 -5.35
CA LYS A 359 8.20 -8.42 -5.03
C LYS A 359 9.40 -8.01 -5.90
N LEU A 360 10.32 -8.93 -6.18
CA LEU A 360 11.54 -8.62 -6.96
C LEU A 360 11.27 -8.03 -8.33
N PRO A 361 10.34 -8.57 -9.15
CA PRO A 361 10.07 -8.02 -10.48
C PRO A 361 9.74 -6.53 -10.47
N ILE A 362 8.88 -6.10 -9.57
CA ILE A 362 8.37 -4.73 -9.51
C ILE A 362 9.27 -3.78 -8.70
N ARG A 363 10.03 -4.30 -7.72
CA ARG A 363 10.83 -3.47 -6.80
C ARG A 363 12.26 -3.26 -7.25
N LEU A 364 12.88 -4.29 -7.84
CA LEU A 364 14.31 -4.29 -8.22
C LEU A 364 14.51 -4.51 -9.72
N LEU A 365 13.91 -5.55 -10.32
CA LEU A 365 14.20 -5.90 -11.70
C LEU A 365 13.75 -4.83 -12.70
N ALA A 366 12.60 -4.19 -12.46
CA ALA A 366 12.16 -3.06 -13.28
C ALA A 366 13.15 -1.88 -13.23
N THR A 367 13.68 -1.57 -12.03
CA THR A 367 14.71 -0.53 -11.85
C THR A 367 16.02 -0.88 -12.56
N ILE A 368 16.43 -2.16 -12.47
CA ILE A 368 17.64 -2.68 -13.14
C ILE A 368 17.46 -2.63 -14.66
N ALA A 369 16.29 -3.01 -15.18
CA ALA A 369 15.99 -2.97 -16.61
C ALA A 369 16.09 -1.54 -17.17
N ASP A 370 15.53 -0.56 -16.48
CA ASP A 370 15.61 0.85 -16.89
C ASP A 370 17.04 1.39 -16.80
N ALA A 371 17.81 1.01 -15.78
CA ALA A 371 19.22 1.39 -15.66
C ALA A 371 20.05 0.81 -16.81
N LEU A 372 19.84 -0.47 -17.17
CA LEU A 372 20.48 -1.12 -18.31
C LEU A 372 20.14 -0.44 -19.64
N ALA A 373 18.84 -0.14 -19.86
CA ALA A 373 18.38 0.56 -21.06
C ALA A 373 19.00 1.95 -21.20
N ALA A 374 19.25 2.63 -20.05
CA ALA A 374 19.94 3.90 -20.02
C ALA A 374 21.49 3.79 -20.05
N GLY A 375 22.04 2.58 -20.23
CA GLY A 375 23.50 2.34 -20.28
C GLY A 375 24.22 2.50 -18.93
N ARG A 376 23.48 2.62 -17.81
CA ARG A 376 24.02 2.81 -16.45
C ARG A 376 24.58 1.51 -15.88
N SER A 377 25.48 1.63 -14.86
CA SER A 377 25.89 0.48 -14.06
C SER A 377 24.69 -0.06 -13.25
N VAL A 378 24.70 -1.40 -13.04
CA VAL A 378 23.73 -2.10 -12.20
C VAL A 378 24.38 -2.84 -11.03
N ASP A 379 25.68 -2.65 -10.82
CA ASP A 379 26.49 -3.42 -9.87
C ASP A 379 25.93 -3.38 -8.44
N ARG A 380 25.51 -2.20 -7.96
CA ARG A 380 24.86 -2.08 -6.63
C ARG A 380 23.42 -2.56 -6.64
N LEU A 381 22.68 -2.31 -7.70
CA LEU A 381 21.26 -2.72 -7.78
C LEU A 381 21.09 -4.24 -7.74
N VAL A 382 21.99 -5.00 -8.37
CA VAL A 382 21.92 -6.47 -8.38
C VAL A 382 22.25 -7.12 -7.04
N VAL A 383 22.89 -6.39 -6.11
CA VAL A 383 23.22 -6.93 -4.77
C VAL A 383 21.97 -7.38 -4.03
N GLY A 384 20.87 -6.63 -4.11
CA GLY A 384 19.59 -7.03 -3.51
C GLY A 384 19.03 -8.33 -4.09
N VAL A 385 19.17 -8.53 -5.41
CA VAL A 385 18.75 -9.75 -6.10
C VAL A 385 19.66 -10.94 -5.74
N ALA A 386 20.97 -10.72 -5.76
CA ALA A 386 21.94 -11.75 -5.36
C ALA A 386 21.77 -12.16 -3.89
N ALA A 387 21.50 -11.19 -3.01
CA ALA A 387 21.22 -11.45 -1.59
C ALA A 387 19.94 -12.27 -1.39
N TRP A 388 18.89 -12.04 -2.19
CA TRP A 388 17.70 -12.88 -2.20
C TRP A 388 18.03 -14.32 -2.65
N MET A 389 18.83 -14.50 -3.71
CA MET A 389 19.25 -15.86 -4.14
C MET A 389 20.02 -16.58 -3.03
N GLN A 390 20.95 -15.89 -2.35
CA GLN A 390 21.67 -16.43 -1.19
C GLN A 390 20.75 -16.72 -0.01
N PHE A 391 19.73 -15.90 0.23
CA PHE A 391 18.70 -16.16 1.23
C PHE A 391 17.93 -17.44 0.92
N VAL A 392 17.43 -17.61 -0.32
CA VAL A 392 16.73 -18.84 -0.75
C VAL A 392 17.61 -20.07 -0.57
N ARG A 393 18.87 -20.01 -1.02
CA ARG A 393 19.83 -21.11 -0.85
C ARG A 393 20.02 -21.47 0.63
N ARG A 394 20.27 -20.49 1.49
CA ARG A 394 20.45 -20.75 2.95
C ARG A 394 19.20 -21.37 3.57
N GLN A 395 18.01 -20.85 3.29
CA GLN A 395 16.75 -21.38 3.81
C GLN A 395 16.51 -22.83 3.35
N ALA A 396 16.73 -23.10 2.08
CA ALA A 396 16.57 -24.45 1.52
C ALA A 396 17.52 -25.47 2.12
N LEU A 397 18.82 -25.11 2.31
CA LEU A 397 19.82 -25.96 2.93
C LEU A 397 19.56 -26.18 4.42
N ALA A 398 18.99 -25.18 5.10
CA ALA A 398 18.59 -25.32 6.52
C ALA A 398 17.26 -26.07 6.69
N GLY A 399 16.58 -26.44 5.61
CA GLY A 399 15.26 -27.07 5.69
C GLY A 399 14.15 -26.16 6.21
N ALA A 400 14.38 -24.85 6.17
CA ALA A 400 13.41 -23.84 6.63
C ALA A 400 12.34 -23.54 5.57
N THR A 401 11.17 -23.11 6.04
CA THR A 401 10.07 -22.71 5.15
C THR A 401 10.37 -21.37 4.47
N ILE A 402 10.18 -21.32 3.15
CA ILE A 402 10.18 -20.08 2.38
C ILE A 402 8.74 -19.66 2.19
N VAL A 403 8.35 -18.52 2.81
CA VAL A 403 7.00 -17.95 2.67
C VAL A 403 6.93 -17.21 1.36
N ASP A 404 6.47 -17.90 0.32
CA ASP A 404 6.45 -17.40 -1.06
C ASP A 404 5.48 -18.29 -1.89
N PRO A 405 4.69 -17.74 -2.84
CA PRO A 405 3.86 -18.54 -3.72
C PRO A 405 4.63 -19.60 -4.53
N LEU A 406 5.91 -19.32 -4.85
CA LEU A 406 6.82 -20.27 -5.49
C LEU A 406 7.70 -21.02 -4.47
N GLY A 407 7.34 -21.04 -3.18
CA GLY A 407 8.17 -21.55 -2.11
C GLY A 407 8.69 -22.96 -2.34
N ALA A 408 7.87 -23.89 -2.85
CA ALA A 408 8.29 -25.25 -3.15
C ALA A 408 9.37 -25.32 -4.25
N GLU A 409 9.18 -24.57 -5.33
CA GLU A 409 10.13 -24.47 -6.45
C GLU A 409 11.43 -23.81 -6.00
N LEU A 410 11.35 -22.75 -5.20
CA LEU A 410 12.51 -22.04 -4.65
C LEU A 410 13.34 -22.97 -3.72
N VAL A 411 12.68 -23.77 -2.88
CA VAL A 411 13.37 -24.76 -2.02
C VAL A 411 14.10 -25.80 -2.87
N GLU A 412 13.48 -26.28 -3.94
CA GLU A 412 14.11 -27.27 -4.84
C GLU A 412 15.34 -26.69 -5.54
N ILE A 413 15.23 -25.46 -6.05
CA ILE A 413 16.38 -24.76 -6.68
C ILE A 413 17.47 -24.50 -5.64
N GLY A 414 17.13 -23.98 -4.46
CA GLY A 414 18.10 -23.67 -3.42
C GLY A 414 18.88 -24.89 -2.93
N ARG A 415 18.26 -26.09 -2.92
CA ARG A 415 18.93 -27.35 -2.56
C ARG A 415 19.94 -27.85 -3.62
N ARG A 416 19.73 -27.48 -4.88
CA ARG A 416 20.65 -27.82 -5.99
C ARG A 416 21.83 -26.85 -6.11
N CYS A 417 21.76 -25.70 -5.44
CA CYS A 417 22.83 -24.71 -5.45
C CYS A 417 24.06 -25.25 -4.67
N ASP A 418 25.22 -25.25 -5.31
CA ASP A 418 26.50 -25.72 -4.76
C ASP A 418 27.44 -24.59 -4.31
N GLY A 419 27.08 -23.33 -4.63
CA GLY A 419 27.86 -22.12 -4.33
C GLY A 419 28.69 -21.61 -5.52
N ASP A 420 28.71 -22.34 -6.65
CA ASP A 420 29.26 -21.77 -7.90
C ASP A 420 28.33 -20.71 -8.44
N ALA A 421 28.87 -19.49 -8.58
CA ALA A 421 28.06 -18.33 -8.96
C ALA A 421 27.43 -18.46 -10.35
N ALA A 422 28.13 -19.06 -11.32
CA ALA A 422 27.61 -19.18 -12.68
C ALA A 422 26.51 -20.25 -12.73
N HIS A 423 26.69 -21.36 -12.04
CA HIS A 423 25.72 -22.45 -11.93
C HIS A 423 24.45 -22.00 -11.19
N ASP A 424 24.61 -21.45 -9.98
CA ASP A 424 23.50 -21.08 -9.12
C ASP A 424 22.66 -19.93 -9.73
N VAL A 425 23.31 -18.89 -10.23
CA VAL A 425 22.62 -17.75 -10.90
C VAL A 425 21.87 -18.24 -12.12
N ALA A 426 22.44 -19.15 -12.93
CA ALA A 426 21.74 -19.71 -14.07
C ALA A 426 20.46 -20.46 -13.68
N ALA A 427 20.50 -21.23 -12.58
CA ALA A 427 19.34 -21.94 -12.06
C ALA A 427 18.21 -20.98 -11.63
N PHE A 428 18.53 -19.89 -10.94
CA PHE A 428 17.53 -18.86 -10.59
C PHE A 428 16.98 -18.11 -11.81
N LEU A 429 17.83 -17.72 -12.75
CA LEU A 429 17.41 -16.99 -13.96
C LEU A 429 16.48 -17.81 -14.86
N ALA A 430 16.44 -19.14 -14.69
CA ALA A 430 15.51 -20.02 -15.39
C ALA A 430 14.06 -19.85 -14.91
N ILE A 431 13.81 -19.25 -13.73
CA ILE A 431 12.46 -18.98 -13.20
C ILE A 431 11.84 -17.82 -13.97
N ARG A 432 11.17 -18.14 -15.09
CA ARG A 432 10.61 -17.13 -16.01
C ARG A 432 9.54 -16.25 -15.39
N ALA A 433 8.82 -16.76 -14.40
CA ALA A 433 7.83 -15.99 -13.64
C ALA A 433 8.43 -14.80 -12.87
N ILE A 434 9.74 -14.86 -12.53
CA ILE A 434 10.45 -13.80 -11.80
C ILE A 434 11.24 -12.92 -12.76
N PHE A 435 12.12 -13.54 -13.59
CA PHE A 435 13.12 -12.78 -14.34
C PHE A 435 12.67 -12.42 -15.76
N GLY A 436 11.69 -13.13 -16.32
CA GLY A 436 11.34 -12.96 -17.74
C GLY A 436 12.50 -13.30 -18.68
N LEU A 437 12.26 -13.23 -19.98
CA LEU A 437 13.33 -13.54 -20.97
C LEU A 437 14.32 -12.37 -21.13
N GLN A 438 13.79 -11.16 -21.24
CA GLN A 438 14.59 -9.99 -21.64
C GLN A 438 15.72 -9.69 -20.66
N ILE A 439 15.45 -9.66 -19.34
CA ILE A 439 16.46 -9.33 -18.34
C ILE A 439 17.39 -10.52 -18.07
N ALA A 440 16.85 -11.76 -18.07
CA ALA A 440 17.63 -12.96 -17.82
C ALA A 440 18.74 -13.21 -18.87
N GLU A 441 18.55 -12.73 -20.11
CA GLU A 441 19.48 -12.90 -21.22
C GLU A 441 20.44 -11.73 -21.38
N GLN A 442 20.33 -10.67 -20.56
CA GLN A 442 21.23 -9.50 -20.62
C GLN A 442 22.62 -9.83 -20.06
N PRO A 443 23.70 -9.81 -20.88
CA PRO A 443 25.03 -10.22 -20.42
C PRO A 443 25.56 -9.37 -19.27
N ARG A 444 25.32 -8.04 -19.29
CA ARG A 444 25.76 -7.12 -18.25
C ARG A 444 25.06 -7.41 -16.92
N PHE A 445 23.77 -7.69 -16.95
CA PHE A 445 22.98 -8.07 -15.76
C PHE A 445 23.53 -9.37 -15.16
N ARG A 446 23.70 -10.40 -16.01
CA ARG A 446 24.18 -11.71 -15.58
C ARG A 446 25.57 -11.62 -14.94
N SER A 447 26.53 -10.97 -15.60
CA SER A 447 27.90 -10.82 -15.08
C SER A 447 27.96 -10.06 -13.75
N ALA A 448 27.19 -8.96 -13.63
CA ALA A 448 27.10 -8.21 -12.38
C ALA A 448 26.47 -9.05 -11.26
N LEU A 449 25.41 -9.81 -11.57
CA LEU A 449 24.71 -10.68 -10.63
C LEU A 449 25.58 -11.83 -10.12
N GLU A 450 26.32 -12.50 -11.01
CA GLU A 450 27.30 -13.55 -10.64
C GLU A 450 28.41 -12.99 -9.74
N THR A 451 28.87 -11.78 -10.02
CA THR A 451 29.89 -11.12 -9.20
C THR A 451 29.34 -10.80 -7.80
N ALA A 452 28.14 -10.24 -7.71
CA ALA A 452 27.50 -9.92 -6.43
C ALA A 452 27.19 -11.22 -5.63
N TYR A 453 26.69 -12.26 -6.30
CA TYR A 453 26.39 -13.56 -5.69
C TYR A 453 27.65 -14.19 -5.07
N ARG A 454 28.77 -14.18 -5.79
CA ARG A 454 30.07 -14.71 -5.32
C ARG A 454 30.57 -13.93 -4.11
N ARG A 455 30.50 -12.58 -4.13
CA ARG A 455 30.93 -11.73 -3.01
C ARG A 455 30.10 -12.00 -1.75
N LEU A 456 28.77 -12.09 -1.88
CA LEU A 456 27.88 -12.41 -0.75
C LEU A 456 28.08 -13.82 -0.20
N GLY A 457 28.55 -14.78 -1.01
CA GLY A 457 28.85 -16.15 -0.61
C GLY A 457 30.28 -16.37 -0.09
N SER A 458 31.15 -15.38 -0.09
CA SER A 458 32.59 -15.52 0.20
C SER A 458 32.96 -15.63 1.69
N GLY A 459 31.97 -15.71 2.60
CA GLY A 459 32.20 -15.69 4.05
C GLY A 459 32.33 -14.27 4.64
N ASP A 460 32.48 -13.26 3.83
CA ASP A 460 32.36 -11.83 4.18
C ASP A 460 31.26 -11.16 3.32
N PRO A 461 30.00 -11.25 3.76
CA PRO A 461 28.91 -10.59 3.05
C PRO A 461 29.08 -9.08 2.92
N GLY A 462 29.86 -8.46 3.82
CA GLY A 462 30.21 -7.03 3.77
C GLY A 462 31.05 -6.65 2.55
N ALA A 463 31.78 -7.60 1.94
CA ALA A 463 32.56 -7.35 0.73
C ALA A 463 31.72 -6.92 -0.48
N ALA A 464 30.42 -7.22 -0.51
CA ALA A 464 29.51 -6.75 -1.55
C ALA A 464 29.07 -5.29 -1.32
N LEU A 465 29.25 -4.74 -0.13
CA LEU A 465 28.83 -3.37 0.22
C LEU A 465 29.86 -2.30 -0.17
N SER A 466 31.06 -2.71 -0.58
CA SER A 466 32.12 -1.81 -1.05
C SER A 466 31.98 -1.40 -2.53
N LEU A 467 30.88 -1.78 -3.22
CA LEU A 467 30.56 -1.45 -4.62
C LEU A 467 30.13 0.00 -4.84
#